data_ad6d0d42a30900a18fb67b418fb3f481
#
_entry.id   ad6d0d42a30900a18fb67b418fb3f481
#
_cell.length_a   1.000
_cell.length_b   1.000
_cell.length_c   1.000
_cell.angle_alpha   90.00
_cell.angle_beta   90.00
_cell.angle_gamma   90.00
#
_symmetry.space_group_name_H-M   'P 1'
#
loop_
_entity.id
_entity.type
_entity.pdbx_description
1 polymer ?
#
loop_
_entity_poly.entity_id
_entity_poly.type
_entity_poly.pdbx_seq_one_letter_code
_entity_poly.pdbx_strand_id
1 'polypeptide(L)'
;MNNLVVIAHPDQDSFCYNGIFKTIVKELDIEGQKTRIADLYSDSFERPRTDAINRYKKDVVWADRIYFVSPVWWFRLTPRMEVFFDEVLTPDFAYKFVPIVGKYAYPKPFLKDKKVRTYITHGAPALPVLTLYLNSVKLRLVMGVYTFVFGWKPSRWLKTKQFWSVPFVDDATRKKYLRTVSKDIRKDINKG
;
A
#
# COMPACT_ATOMS: atom_id res chain seq x y z
N MET A 1 14.08 -11.89 3.83
CA MET A 1 12.60 -11.89 3.67
C MET A 1 12.22 -11.56 2.24
N ASN A 2 11.08 -12.06 1.80
CA ASN A 2 10.52 -11.76 0.49
C ASN A 2 9.65 -10.49 0.59
N ASN A 3 9.93 -9.50 -0.25
CA ASN A 3 9.24 -8.21 -0.23
C ASN A 3 8.54 -7.96 -1.57
N LEU A 4 7.28 -7.59 -1.53
CA LEU A 4 6.53 -7.09 -2.67
C LEU A 4 6.33 -5.58 -2.53
N VAL A 5 6.72 -4.82 -3.54
CA VAL A 5 6.48 -3.38 -3.61
C VAL A 5 5.47 -3.11 -4.71
N VAL A 6 4.29 -2.63 -4.32
CA VAL A 6 3.19 -2.27 -5.22
C VAL A 6 3.17 -0.75 -5.36
N ILE A 7 3.45 -0.25 -6.55
CA ILE A 7 3.44 1.17 -6.91
C ILE A 7 2.30 1.48 -7.88
N ALA A 8 1.58 2.55 -7.61
CA ALA A 8 0.50 3.01 -8.50
C ALA A 8 0.58 4.52 -8.73
N HIS A 9 1.45 4.92 -9.65
CA HIS A 9 1.56 6.29 -10.17
C HIS A 9 1.84 6.29 -11.67
N PRO A 10 1.06 7.04 -12.50
CA PRO A 10 1.29 7.06 -13.95
C PRO A 10 2.55 7.83 -14.35
N ASP A 11 2.94 8.83 -13.55
CA ASP A 11 4.12 9.65 -13.78
C ASP A 11 5.29 9.14 -12.95
N GLN A 12 6.32 8.66 -13.64
CA GLN A 12 7.54 8.11 -13.03
C GLN A 12 8.47 9.20 -12.48
N ASP A 13 8.30 10.46 -12.88
CA ASP A 13 9.08 11.59 -12.34
C ASP A 13 8.45 12.16 -11.06
N SER A 14 7.26 11.73 -10.70
CA SER A 14 6.57 12.15 -9.49
C SER A 14 7.37 11.83 -8.22
N PHE A 15 7.21 12.64 -7.18
CA PHE A 15 7.81 12.36 -5.87
C PHE A 15 7.36 11.01 -5.28
N CYS A 16 6.14 10.59 -5.57
CA CYS A 16 5.62 9.29 -5.17
C CYS A 16 6.43 8.14 -5.78
N TYR A 17 6.68 8.20 -7.09
CA TYR A 17 7.43 7.18 -7.83
C TYR A 17 8.94 7.35 -7.66
N ASN A 18 9.49 8.47 -8.15
CA ASN A 18 10.94 8.72 -8.19
C ASN A 18 11.54 8.93 -6.78
N GLY A 19 10.77 9.50 -5.84
CA GLY A 19 11.19 9.67 -4.47
C GLY A 19 10.91 8.42 -3.62
N ILE A 20 9.66 8.19 -3.23
CA ILE A 20 9.29 7.20 -2.21
C ILE A 20 9.52 5.76 -2.70
N PHE A 21 8.95 5.39 -3.85
CA PHE A 21 9.07 4.02 -4.37
C PHE A 21 10.52 3.64 -4.63
N LYS A 22 11.29 4.48 -5.35
CA LYS A 22 12.70 4.20 -5.61
C LYS A 22 13.55 4.14 -4.32
N THR A 23 13.20 4.94 -3.30
CA THR A 23 13.87 4.85 -1.98
C THR A 23 13.62 3.49 -1.33
N ILE A 24 12.39 2.97 -1.37
CA ILE A 24 12.07 1.64 -0.82
C ILE A 24 12.89 0.56 -1.53
N VAL A 25 12.85 0.55 -2.86
CA VAL A 25 13.58 -0.45 -3.68
C VAL A 25 15.08 -0.39 -3.38
N LYS A 26 15.66 0.81 -3.35
CA LYS A 26 17.07 1.02 -3.04
C LYS A 26 17.47 0.51 -1.65
N GLU A 27 16.67 0.82 -0.62
CA GLU A 27 16.97 0.36 0.75
C GLU A 27 16.86 -1.17 0.86
N LEU A 28 15.87 -1.79 0.20
CA LEU A 28 15.72 -3.25 0.17
C LEU A 28 16.89 -3.93 -0.56
N ASP A 29 17.38 -3.33 -1.65
CA ASP A 29 18.52 -3.83 -2.43
C ASP A 29 19.82 -3.74 -1.62
N ILE A 30 20.12 -2.59 -1.00
CA ILE A 30 21.30 -2.37 -0.14
C ILE A 30 21.36 -3.43 0.97
N GLU A 31 20.24 -3.79 1.54
CA GLU A 31 20.13 -4.78 2.62
C GLU A 31 19.97 -6.24 2.10
N GLY A 32 20.21 -6.48 0.82
CA GLY A 32 20.19 -7.81 0.19
C GLY A 32 18.84 -8.52 0.26
N GLN A 33 17.74 -7.77 0.32
CA GLN A 33 16.40 -8.34 0.46
C GLN A 33 15.86 -8.81 -0.90
N LYS A 34 15.23 -9.98 -0.93
CA LYS A 34 14.51 -10.43 -2.14
C LYS A 34 13.29 -9.54 -2.38
N THR A 35 13.23 -8.91 -3.57
CA THR A 35 12.18 -7.94 -3.90
C THR A 35 11.53 -8.28 -5.23
N ARG A 36 10.21 -8.22 -5.29
CA ARG A 36 9.40 -8.17 -6.51
C ARG A 36 8.67 -6.83 -6.57
N ILE A 37 8.45 -6.35 -7.78
CA ILE A 37 7.77 -5.07 -8.04
C ILE A 37 6.52 -5.34 -8.86
N ALA A 38 5.41 -4.74 -8.41
CA ALA A 38 4.17 -4.61 -9.16
C ALA A 38 3.97 -3.12 -9.49
N ASP A 39 4.41 -2.71 -10.67
CA ASP A 39 4.17 -1.36 -11.19
C ASP A 39 2.86 -1.36 -11.96
N LEU A 40 1.80 -0.92 -11.26
CA LEU A 40 0.45 -1.04 -11.79
C LEU A 40 0.17 -0.15 -13.02
N TYR A 41 1.00 0.86 -13.28
CA TYR A 41 0.85 1.73 -14.46
C TYR A 41 1.79 1.36 -15.60
N SER A 42 2.83 0.58 -15.37
CA SER A 42 3.67 0.01 -16.41
C SER A 42 3.11 -1.30 -16.98
N ASP A 43 2.31 -2.02 -16.19
CA ASP A 43 1.66 -3.25 -16.64
C ASP A 43 0.43 -2.95 -17.52
N SER A 44 0.11 -3.85 -18.44
CA SER A 44 -1.09 -3.74 -19.27
C SER A 44 -2.36 -3.68 -18.41
N PHE A 45 -3.25 -2.75 -18.73
CA PHE A 45 -4.52 -2.53 -18.04
C PHE A 45 -5.74 -2.91 -18.89
N GLU A 46 -5.52 -3.39 -20.10
CA GLU A 46 -6.57 -3.84 -20.99
C GLU A 46 -7.24 -5.12 -20.47
N ARG A 47 -8.51 -5.27 -20.78
CA ARG A 47 -9.26 -6.50 -20.44
C ARG A 47 -9.21 -7.48 -21.62
N PRO A 48 -9.11 -8.78 -21.31
CA PRO A 48 -8.96 -9.41 -20.02
C PRO A 48 -7.51 -9.29 -19.49
N ARG A 49 -7.35 -8.92 -18.21
CA ARG A 49 -6.04 -8.81 -17.53
C ARG A 49 -5.74 -9.98 -16.60
N THR A 50 -6.23 -11.16 -16.96
CA THR A 50 -6.13 -12.38 -16.15
C THR A 50 -4.68 -12.73 -15.79
N ASP A 51 -3.75 -12.58 -16.73
CA ASP A 51 -2.33 -12.93 -16.52
C ASP A 51 -1.68 -11.98 -15.51
N ALA A 52 -1.95 -10.67 -15.59
CA ALA A 52 -1.46 -9.69 -14.64
C ALA A 52 -2.02 -9.96 -13.22
N ILE A 53 -3.32 -10.24 -13.11
CA ILE A 53 -3.97 -10.58 -11.84
C ILE A 53 -3.38 -11.86 -11.24
N ASN A 54 -3.20 -12.91 -12.03
CA ASN A 54 -2.60 -14.17 -11.58
C ASN A 54 -1.15 -13.99 -11.13
N ARG A 55 -0.38 -13.17 -11.84
CA ARG A 55 0.99 -12.80 -11.43
C ARG A 55 0.97 -12.07 -10.09
N TYR A 56 0.13 -11.06 -9.91
CA TYR A 56 0.01 -10.31 -8.65
C TYR A 56 -0.43 -11.21 -7.49
N LYS A 57 -1.37 -12.13 -7.71
CA LYS A 57 -1.77 -13.12 -6.68
C LYS A 57 -0.58 -13.99 -6.26
N LYS A 58 0.21 -14.50 -7.22
CA LYS A 58 1.44 -15.25 -6.93
C LYS A 58 2.46 -14.42 -6.14
N ASP A 59 2.63 -13.13 -6.48
CA ASP A 59 3.54 -12.24 -5.80
C ASP A 59 3.07 -11.91 -4.37
N VAL A 60 1.77 -11.73 -4.15
CA VAL A 60 1.18 -11.56 -2.82
C VAL A 60 1.41 -12.79 -1.94
N VAL A 61 1.21 -13.99 -2.48
CA VAL A 61 1.47 -15.25 -1.74
C VAL A 61 2.94 -15.39 -1.39
N TRP A 62 3.83 -15.12 -2.34
CA TRP A 62 5.28 -15.23 -2.18
C TRP A 62 5.85 -14.26 -1.14
N ALA A 63 5.28 -13.05 -1.03
CA ALA A 63 5.79 -11.99 -0.17
C ALA A 63 5.54 -12.27 1.32
N ASP A 64 6.54 -12.08 2.16
CA ASP A 64 6.38 -11.98 3.63
C ASP A 64 5.92 -10.58 4.03
N ARG A 65 6.33 -9.57 3.26
CA ARG A 65 6.03 -8.17 3.48
C ARG A 65 5.59 -7.48 2.19
N ILE A 66 4.56 -6.64 2.31
CA ILE A 66 3.99 -5.88 1.19
C ILE A 66 4.08 -4.39 1.51
N TYR A 67 4.65 -3.64 0.59
CA TYR A 67 4.69 -2.19 0.59
C TYR A 67 3.72 -1.65 -0.46
N PHE A 68 2.77 -0.81 -0.05
CA PHE A 68 1.90 -0.09 -0.97
C PHE A 68 2.33 1.37 -1.07
N VAL A 69 2.45 1.89 -2.28
CA VAL A 69 2.82 3.28 -2.57
C VAL A 69 1.83 3.87 -3.56
N SER A 70 1.11 4.91 -3.17
CA SER A 70 0.12 5.55 -4.04
C SER A 70 -0.15 7.00 -3.62
N PRO A 71 -0.41 7.91 -4.54
CA PRO A 71 -0.99 9.20 -4.21
C PRO A 71 -2.49 9.07 -3.91
N VAL A 72 -3.03 10.12 -3.30
CA VAL A 72 -4.47 10.29 -3.11
C VAL A 72 -5.03 11.21 -4.21
N TRP A 73 -6.03 10.70 -4.91
CA TRP A 73 -6.81 11.44 -5.88
C TRP A 73 -8.28 11.36 -5.50
N TRP A 74 -8.92 12.52 -5.34
CA TRP A 74 -10.34 12.58 -5.00
C TRP A 74 -10.75 11.71 -3.80
N PHE A 75 -9.97 11.83 -2.69
CA PHE A 75 -10.18 11.09 -1.44
C PHE A 75 -10.15 9.55 -1.57
N ARG A 76 -9.46 9.02 -2.58
CA ARG A 76 -9.17 7.60 -2.76
C ARG A 76 -7.75 7.42 -3.30
N LEU A 77 -7.26 6.20 -3.31
CA LEU A 77 -6.01 5.88 -3.99
C LEU A 77 -6.22 5.95 -5.51
N THR A 78 -5.15 5.81 -6.30
CA THR A 78 -5.27 5.84 -7.74
C THR A 78 -6.18 4.72 -8.28
N PRO A 79 -6.83 4.90 -9.42
CA PRO A 79 -7.75 3.89 -9.98
C PRO A 79 -7.12 2.50 -10.10
N ARG A 80 -5.85 2.40 -10.52
CA ARG A 80 -5.18 1.10 -10.65
C ARG A 80 -4.87 0.44 -9.31
N MET A 81 -4.61 1.21 -8.24
CA MET A 81 -4.48 0.65 -6.90
C MET A 81 -5.83 0.12 -6.38
N GLU A 82 -6.93 0.84 -6.66
CA GLU A 82 -8.27 0.37 -6.31
C GLU A 82 -8.61 -0.93 -7.06
N VAL A 83 -8.34 -0.99 -8.35
CA VAL A 83 -8.51 -2.23 -9.14
C VAL A 83 -7.63 -3.37 -8.62
N PHE A 84 -6.40 -3.08 -8.18
CA PHE A 84 -5.57 -4.11 -7.53
C PHE A 84 -6.27 -4.68 -6.29
N PHE A 85 -6.88 -3.86 -5.46
CA PHE A 85 -7.65 -4.36 -4.31
C PHE A 85 -8.87 -5.18 -4.75
N ASP A 86 -9.61 -4.70 -5.74
CA ASP A 86 -10.86 -5.33 -6.19
C ASP A 86 -10.64 -6.65 -6.94
N GLU A 87 -9.60 -6.75 -7.76
CA GLU A 87 -9.38 -7.90 -8.66
C GLU A 87 -8.31 -8.89 -8.16
N VAL A 88 -7.38 -8.44 -7.31
CA VAL A 88 -6.34 -9.31 -6.72
C VAL A 88 -6.74 -9.80 -5.33
N LEU A 89 -7.19 -8.89 -4.45
CA LEU A 89 -7.52 -9.24 -3.06
C LEU A 89 -8.99 -9.70 -2.91
N THR A 90 -9.41 -10.59 -3.79
CA THR A 90 -10.78 -11.08 -3.90
C THR A 90 -11.20 -12.01 -2.75
N PRO A 91 -12.52 -12.21 -2.53
CA PRO A 91 -13.02 -13.34 -1.75
C PRO A 91 -12.40 -14.66 -2.21
N ASP A 92 -12.30 -15.62 -1.31
CA ASP A 92 -11.70 -16.96 -1.47
C ASP A 92 -10.19 -16.98 -1.75
N PHE A 93 -9.59 -15.84 -2.10
CA PHE A 93 -8.14 -15.67 -2.17
C PHE A 93 -7.58 -14.93 -0.95
N ALA A 94 -8.11 -13.77 -0.63
CA ALA A 94 -7.58 -12.91 0.44
C ALA A 94 -8.37 -13.02 1.75
N TYR A 95 -9.65 -13.33 1.65
CA TYR A 95 -10.56 -13.50 2.79
C TYR A 95 -11.79 -14.33 2.40
N LYS A 96 -12.59 -14.73 3.39
CA LYS A 96 -13.95 -15.26 3.16
C LYS A 96 -14.89 -14.74 4.24
N PHE A 97 -16.17 -14.66 3.92
CA PHE A 97 -17.19 -14.39 4.92
C PHE A 97 -17.56 -15.65 5.68
N VAL A 98 -17.53 -15.56 7.01
CA VAL A 98 -17.96 -16.65 7.89
C VAL A 98 -19.25 -16.20 8.60
N PRO A 99 -20.34 -16.94 8.47
CA PRO A 99 -21.59 -16.63 9.19
C PRO A 99 -21.37 -16.62 10.70
N ILE A 100 -22.00 -15.66 11.40
CA ILE A 100 -22.00 -15.57 12.86
C ILE A 100 -23.39 -15.91 13.38
N VAL A 101 -24.39 -15.06 13.07
CA VAL A 101 -25.78 -15.22 13.49
C VAL A 101 -26.71 -14.68 12.39
N GLY A 102 -27.65 -15.48 11.97
CA GLY A 102 -28.63 -15.11 10.92
C GLY A 102 -27.94 -14.62 9.65
N LYS A 103 -28.23 -13.38 9.22
CA LYS A 103 -27.65 -12.77 8.02
C LYS A 103 -26.28 -12.09 8.23
N TYR A 104 -25.78 -12.08 9.47
CA TYR A 104 -24.52 -11.43 9.78
C TYR A 104 -23.34 -12.37 9.54
N ALA A 105 -22.32 -11.88 8.86
CA ALA A 105 -21.10 -12.59 8.57
C ALA A 105 -19.87 -11.71 8.89
N TYR A 106 -18.78 -12.34 9.27
CA TYR A 106 -17.50 -11.69 9.57
C TYR A 106 -16.46 -12.08 8.52
N PRO A 107 -15.64 -11.14 8.03
CA PRO A 107 -14.54 -11.46 7.12
C PRO A 107 -13.40 -12.17 7.87
N LYS A 108 -13.14 -13.43 7.51
CA LYS A 108 -12.00 -14.20 7.99
C LYS A 108 -10.82 -13.96 7.05
N PRO A 109 -9.76 -13.23 7.45
CA PRO A 109 -8.61 -12.94 6.61
C PRO A 109 -7.75 -14.18 6.40
N PHE A 110 -7.22 -14.35 5.16
CA PHE A 110 -6.28 -15.42 4.83
C PHE A 110 -4.83 -14.96 4.82
N LEU A 111 -4.59 -13.64 4.65
CA LEU A 111 -3.25 -13.06 4.55
C LEU A 111 -2.80 -12.38 5.87
N LYS A 112 -3.27 -12.89 7.02
CA LYS A 112 -3.01 -12.30 8.35
C LYS A 112 -1.55 -12.35 8.79
N ASP A 113 -0.76 -13.26 8.23
CA ASP A 113 0.68 -13.44 8.43
C ASP A 113 1.51 -12.36 7.73
N LYS A 114 0.98 -11.75 6.67
CA LYS A 114 1.69 -10.73 5.91
C LYS A 114 1.92 -9.45 6.70
N LYS A 115 3.15 -8.93 6.63
CA LYS A 115 3.50 -7.60 7.15
C LYS A 115 3.17 -6.57 6.09
N VAL A 116 2.46 -5.50 6.48
CA VAL A 116 2.02 -4.46 5.53
C VAL A 116 2.49 -3.10 5.99
N ARG A 117 3.03 -2.32 5.06
CA ARG A 117 3.35 -0.90 5.22
C ARG A 117 2.84 -0.13 4.01
N THR A 118 2.35 1.08 4.24
CA THR A 118 1.79 1.91 3.18
C THR A 118 2.33 3.32 3.28
N TYR A 119 2.64 3.89 2.12
CA TYR A 119 3.00 5.29 1.95
C TYR A 119 2.01 5.96 1.02
N ILE A 120 1.38 7.01 1.52
CA ILE A 120 0.35 7.77 0.81
C ILE A 120 0.84 9.20 0.66
N THR A 121 0.81 9.74 -0.56
CA THR A 121 1.12 11.15 -0.81
C THR A 121 -0.16 11.95 -1.06
N HIS A 122 -0.22 13.14 -0.47
CA HIS A 122 -1.34 14.07 -0.61
C HIS A 122 -0.87 15.37 -1.26
N GLY A 123 -1.69 15.90 -2.18
CA GLY A 123 -1.58 17.28 -2.63
C GLY A 123 -2.11 18.27 -1.59
N ALA A 124 -3.05 17.84 -0.75
CA ALA A 124 -3.67 18.65 0.30
C ALA A 124 -2.81 18.75 1.58
N PRO A 125 -2.96 19.81 2.38
CA PRO A 125 -2.37 19.93 3.70
C PRO A 125 -3.03 18.97 4.72
N ALA A 126 -2.31 18.68 5.81
CA ALA A 126 -2.74 17.70 6.81
C ALA A 126 -4.04 18.11 7.52
N LEU A 127 -4.14 19.36 7.96
CA LEU A 127 -5.20 19.80 8.86
C LEU A 127 -6.62 19.52 8.32
N PRO A 128 -7.03 19.98 7.12
CA PRO A 128 -8.38 19.72 6.62
C PRO A 128 -8.63 18.21 6.41
N VAL A 129 -7.62 17.45 5.96
CA VAL A 129 -7.79 16.01 5.73
C VAL A 129 -8.00 15.25 7.05
N LEU A 130 -7.28 15.64 8.10
CA LEU A 130 -7.36 14.96 9.40
C LEU A 130 -8.63 15.34 10.20
N THR A 131 -9.14 16.55 10.01
CA THR A 131 -10.29 17.08 10.75
C THR A 131 -11.57 17.01 9.94
N LEU A 132 -11.74 17.87 8.93
CA LEU A 132 -12.97 17.99 8.15
C LEU A 132 -13.33 16.70 7.40
N TYR A 133 -12.33 16.03 6.83
CA TYR A 133 -12.52 14.79 6.06
C TYR A 133 -12.23 13.52 6.87
N LEU A 134 -12.05 13.63 8.21
CA LEU A 134 -11.89 12.51 9.16
C LEU A 134 -10.84 11.49 8.74
N ASN A 135 -9.80 11.91 8.00
CA ASN A 135 -8.77 11.02 7.46
C ASN A 135 -9.36 9.82 6.70
N SER A 136 -10.43 10.05 5.93
CA SER A 136 -11.27 9.01 5.33
C SER A 136 -10.51 8.01 4.47
N VAL A 137 -9.48 8.45 3.74
CA VAL A 137 -8.65 7.55 2.89
C VAL A 137 -7.93 6.53 3.75
N LYS A 138 -7.24 6.97 4.80
CA LYS A 138 -6.52 6.07 5.70
C LYS A 138 -7.48 5.20 6.50
N LEU A 139 -8.60 5.76 6.93
CA LEU A 139 -9.63 5.04 7.66
C LEU A 139 -10.20 3.91 6.79
N ARG A 140 -10.63 4.20 5.55
CA ARG A 140 -11.14 3.21 4.60
C ARG A 140 -10.11 2.12 4.32
N LEU A 141 -8.85 2.51 4.08
CA LEU A 141 -7.80 1.57 3.76
C LEU A 141 -7.51 0.62 4.93
N VAL A 142 -7.32 1.15 6.14
CA VAL A 142 -6.89 0.34 7.30
C VAL A 142 -8.06 -0.41 7.93
N MET A 143 -9.19 0.27 8.14
CA MET A 143 -10.37 -0.35 8.77
C MET A 143 -11.21 -1.19 7.80
N GLY A 144 -11.25 -0.78 6.53
CA GLY A 144 -11.90 -1.54 5.46
C GLY A 144 -10.96 -2.60 4.89
N VAL A 145 -10.18 -2.24 3.87
CA VAL A 145 -9.40 -3.21 3.08
C VAL A 145 -8.48 -4.09 3.94
N TYR A 146 -7.64 -3.47 4.79
CA TYR A 146 -6.63 -4.24 5.54
C TYR A 146 -7.21 -5.12 6.64
N THR A 147 -8.31 -4.71 7.27
CA THR A 147 -8.98 -5.54 8.27
C THR A 147 -9.55 -6.80 7.64
N PHE A 148 -10.15 -6.70 6.45
CA PHE A 148 -10.71 -7.83 5.73
C PHE A 148 -9.63 -8.81 5.26
N VAL A 149 -8.56 -8.29 4.67
CA VAL A 149 -7.53 -9.08 3.97
C VAL A 149 -6.45 -9.59 4.92
N PHE A 150 -5.96 -8.71 5.79
CA PHE A 150 -4.81 -8.99 6.67
C PHE A 150 -5.21 -9.13 8.16
N GLY A 151 -6.47 -8.88 8.50
CA GLY A 151 -6.96 -8.86 9.87
C GLY A 151 -6.63 -7.55 10.61
N TRP A 152 -7.33 -7.31 11.71
CA TRP A 152 -7.11 -6.12 12.54
C TRP A 152 -5.78 -6.19 13.31
N LYS A 153 -4.95 -5.15 13.16
CA LYS A 153 -3.75 -4.90 13.99
C LYS A 153 -3.53 -3.39 14.10
N PRO A 154 -3.44 -2.80 15.34
CA PRO A 154 -3.19 -1.36 15.52
C PRO A 154 -1.90 -0.88 14.82
N SER A 155 -0.89 -1.75 14.72
CA SER A 155 0.36 -1.45 14.01
C SER A 155 0.17 -1.10 12.53
N ARG A 156 -0.90 -1.55 11.86
CA ARG A 156 -1.18 -1.21 10.46
C ARG A 156 -1.56 0.27 10.31
N TRP A 157 -2.28 0.82 11.29
CA TRP A 157 -2.54 2.24 11.33
C TRP A 157 -1.25 3.07 11.41
N LEU A 158 -0.33 2.68 12.31
CA LEU A 158 0.97 3.36 12.48
C LEU A 158 1.90 3.19 11.27
N LYS A 159 1.83 2.04 10.60
CA LYS A 159 2.61 1.73 9.40
C LYS A 159 2.02 2.30 8.10
N THR A 160 0.82 2.85 8.14
CA THR A 160 0.24 3.62 7.03
C THR A 160 0.61 5.08 7.21
N LYS A 161 1.68 5.52 6.55
CA LYS A 161 2.19 6.89 6.63
C LYS A 161 1.65 7.74 5.51
N GLN A 162 1.42 9.00 5.83
CA GLN A 162 0.91 10.02 4.91
C GLN A 162 1.91 11.17 4.81
N PHE A 163 2.16 11.63 3.59
CA PHE A 163 3.01 12.79 3.28
C PHE A 163 2.14 13.86 2.65
N TRP A 164 2.20 15.05 3.21
CA TRP A 164 1.27 16.14 2.98
C TRP A 164 1.83 17.21 2.07
N SER A 165 0.95 17.89 1.33
CA SER A 165 1.28 19.04 0.48
C SER A 165 2.43 18.77 -0.49
N VAL A 166 2.59 17.55 -0.96
CA VAL A 166 3.77 17.09 -1.70
C VAL A 166 4.16 17.99 -2.89
N PRO A 167 3.21 18.56 -3.69
CA PRO A 167 3.56 19.48 -4.77
C PRO A 167 4.11 20.83 -4.29
N PHE A 168 3.84 21.22 -3.04
CA PHE A 168 4.08 22.58 -2.52
C PHE A 168 5.18 22.65 -1.48
N VAL A 169 5.67 21.52 -0.97
CA VAL A 169 6.75 21.49 0.01
C VAL A 169 8.11 21.68 -0.66
N ASP A 170 9.04 22.28 0.09
CA ASP A 170 10.42 22.48 -0.34
C ASP A 170 11.24 21.16 -0.39
N ASP A 171 12.42 21.23 -0.96
CA ASP A 171 13.31 20.08 -1.07
C ASP A 171 13.81 19.56 0.27
N ALA A 172 13.95 20.44 1.28
CA ALA A 172 14.35 20.03 2.63
C ALA A 172 13.28 19.12 3.25
N THR A 173 12.01 19.48 3.10
CA THR A 173 10.87 18.68 3.55
C THR A 173 10.77 17.38 2.77
N ARG A 174 10.94 17.39 1.43
CA ARG A 174 10.98 16.18 0.62
C ARG A 174 12.09 15.23 1.07
N LYS A 175 13.30 15.74 1.31
CA LYS A 175 14.42 14.96 1.87
C LYS A 175 14.08 14.37 3.24
N LYS A 176 13.38 15.11 4.12
CA LYS A 176 12.90 14.60 5.41
C LYS A 176 11.91 13.45 5.24
N TYR A 177 11.00 13.55 4.28
CA TYR A 177 10.08 12.46 3.95
C TYR A 177 10.83 11.19 3.51
N LEU A 178 11.80 11.32 2.61
CA LEU A 178 12.61 10.19 2.14
C LEU A 178 13.46 9.57 3.26
N ARG A 179 14.07 10.38 4.14
CA ARG A 179 14.76 9.86 5.34
C ARG A 179 13.82 9.06 6.24
N THR A 180 12.57 9.48 6.35
CA THR A 180 11.56 8.74 7.11
C THR A 180 11.27 7.40 6.48
N VAL A 181 11.15 7.34 5.14
CA VAL A 181 10.97 6.09 4.39
C VAL A 181 12.16 5.16 4.62
N SER A 182 13.40 5.63 4.39
CA SER A 182 14.62 4.83 4.61
C SER A 182 14.70 4.26 6.03
N LYS A 183 14.45 5.11 7.04
CA LYS A 183 14.44 4.67 8.45
C LYS A 183 13.39 3.59 8.72
N ASP A 184 12.22 3.71 8.13
CA ASP A 184 11.15 2.74 8.28
C ASP A 184 11.49 1.39 7.64
N ILE A 185 12.10 1.40 6.44
CA ILE A 185 12.51 0.19 5.74
C ILE A 185 13.57 -0.56 6.54
N ARG A 186 14.63 0.13 6.97
CA ARG A 186 15.67 -0.46 7.83
C ARG A 186 15.10 -1.04 9.12
N LYS A 187 14.17 -0.32 9.77
CA LYS A 187 13.49 -0.81 10.98
C LYS A 187 12.63 -2.05 10.71
N ASP A 188 12.00 -2.12 9.55
CA ASP A 188 11.20 -3.29 9.18
C ASP A 188 12.09 -4.50 8.88
N ILE A 189 13.27 -4.31 8.28
CA ILE A 189 14.25 -5.37 8.02
C ILE A 189 14.80 -5.92 9.33
N ASN A 190 15.25 -5.04 10.23
CA ASN A 190 15.85 -5.42 11.51
C ASN A 190 14.87 -6.09 12.50
N LYS A 191 13.57 -5.99 12.27
CA LYS A 191 12.51 -6.62 13.08
C LYS A 191 11.92 -7.87 12.42
N GLY A 192 12.53 -8.28 11.32
CA GLY A 192 12.20 -9.38 10.44
C GLY A 192 11.93 -10.66 10.92
#